data_90c218f1bc0322357a05fa50af749df4
#
_entry.id   90c218f1bc0322357a05fa50af749df4
#
_cell.length_a   1.000
_cell.length_b   1.000
_cell.length_c   1.000
_cell.angle_alpha   90.00
_cell.angle_beta   90.00
_cell.angle_gamma   90.00
#
_symmetry.space_group_name_H-M   'P 1'
#
loop_
_entity.id
_entity.type
_entity.pdbx_description
1 polymer ?
#
loop_
_entity_poly.entity_id
_entity_poly.type
_entity_poly.pdbx_seq_one_letter_code
_entity_poly.pdbx_strand_id
1 'polypeptide(L)'
;GDHRDLHSFPTRRSSDLRVKVDDTDKSPGFKFAEQEMRGIPIRIECGPKDIENGQAVICRRDTREKYTVTFDELVEKVQEILETIQKDMLERARKHRDSHTYVATNYEEFKDTIVNKPGFVKAMWCGDRACEDKIKEDVQATSRCMPFEQEHLSDVCVCCGKPAKKMVYWGRAY
;
A
#
# COMPACT_ATOMS: atom_id res chain seq x y z
N GLY A 1 3.48 -42.12 15.82
CA GLY A 1 4.20 -40.99 15.32
C GLY A 1 3.65 -39.74 15.98
N ASP A 2 4.43 -39.20 16.88
CA ASP A 2 4.11 -38.10 17.80
C ASP A 2 4.09 -36.77 17.01
N HIS A 3 2.90 -36.31 16.67
CA HIS A 3 2.70 -34.93 16.16
C HIS A 3 2.82 -33.98 17.35
N ARG A 4 4.05 -33.63 17.71
CA ARG A 4 4.29 -32.53 18.63
C ARG A 4 3.86 -31.24 17.98
N ASP A 5 2.82 -30.64 18.54
CA ASP A 5 2.31 -29.32 18.21
C ASP A 5 3.42 -28.28 18.24
N LEU A 6 3.92 -27.89 17.05
CA LEU A 6 4.88 -26.82 16.84
C LEU A 6 4.28 -25.43 17.07
N HIS A 7 3.13 -25.34 17.76
CA HIS A 7 2.43 -24.07 18.01
C HIS A 7 2.46 -23.57 19.45
N SER A 8 3.24 -24.22 20.33
CA SER A 8 3.42 -23.72 21.69
C SER A 8 4.69 -22.85 21.77
N PHE A 9 4.68 -21.67 21.15
CA PHE A 9 5.55 -20.63 21.64
C PHE A 9 4.98 -20.17 22.98
N PRO A 10 5.80 -20.04 24.04
CA PRO A 10 5.36 -19.39 25.26
C PRO A 10 5.08 -17.93 24.94
N THR A 11 3.82 -17.63 24.61
CA THR A 11 3.32 -16.27 24.57
C THR A 11 3.35 -15.78 26.01
N ARG A 12 4.45 -15.21 26.45
CA ARG A 12 4.41 -14.23 27.55
C ARG A 12 3.60 -13.06 27.02
N ARG A 13 2.28 -13.12 27.22
CA ARG A 13 1.34 -12.07 26.90
C ARG A 13 1.56 -10.87 27.83
N SER A 14 2.65 -10.15 27.62
CA SER A 14 2.76 -8.77 28.11
C SER A 14 2.45 -7.76 26.98
N SER A 15 2.38 -8.25 25.72
CA SER A 15 1.99 -7.47 24.55
C SER A 15 1.35 -8.41 23.54
N ASP A 16 0.40 -7.94 22.73
CA ASP A 16 -0.22 -8.69 21.62
C ASP A 16 0.73 -8.88 20.43
N LEU A 17 2.02 -8.76 20.64
CA LEU A 17 3.06 -8.86 19.61
C LEU A 17 3.42 -10.33 19.35
N ARG A 18 3.40 -10.73 18.09
CA ARG A 18 3.93 -12.02 17.62
C ARG A 18 5.41 -11.89 17.33
N VAL A 19 6.25 -12.55 18.13
CA VAL A 19 7.71 -12.50 17.99
C VAL A 19 8.22 -13.87 17.54
N LYS A 20 9.17 -13.87 16.60
CA LYS A 20 9.95 -15.05 16.21
C LYS A 20 11.43 -14.76 16.42
N VAL A 21 12.10 -15.66 17.11
CA VAL A 21 13.56 -15.63 17.23
C VAL A 21 14.15 -16.44 16.07
N ASP A 22 15.16 -15.89 15.41
CA ASP A 22 15.97 -16.60 14.40
C ASP A 22 17.32 -16.98 14.99
N ASP A 23 17.39 -18.18 15.51
CA ASP A 23 18.55 -18.80 16.15
C ASP A 23 19.37 -19.70 15.21
N THR A 24 19.09 -19.65 13.91
CA THR A 24 19.81 -20.45 12.90
C THR A 24 21.27 -20.02 12.77
N ASP A 25 22.13 -20.90 12.28
CA ASP A 25 23.57 -20.65 12.04
C ASP A 25 23.86 -19.82 10.77
N LYS A 26 22.81 -19.32 10.10
CA LYS A 26 22.95 -18.49 8.90
C LYS A 26 23.57 -17.12 9.23
N SER A 27 24.26 -16.53 8.24
CA SER A 27 24.82 -15.18 8.42
C SER A 27 23.71 -14.13 8.68
N PRO A 28 24.00 -13.06 9.43
CA PRO A 28 23.01 -12.00 9.71
C PRO A 28 22.36 -11.43 8.43
N GLY A 29 23.15 -11.16 7.39
CA GLY A 29 22.65 -10.65 6.12
C GLY A 29 21.65 -11.59 5.45
N PHE A 30 21.88 -12.91 5.49
CA PHE A 30 20.94 -13.89 4.96
C PHE A 30 19.64 -13.93 5.77
N LYS A 31 19.72 -13.95 7.10
CA LYS A 31 18.56 -13.90 7.99
C LYS A 31 17.70 -12.65 7.70
N PHE A 32 18.33 -11.50 7.56
CA PHE A 32 17.66 -10.23 7.26
C PHE A 32 16.89 -10.30 5.94
N ALA A 33 17.58 -10.70 4.86
CA ALA A 33 16.96 -10.81 3.54
C ALA A 33 15.78 -11.80 3.53
N GLU A 34 15.93 -12.96 4.17
CA GLU A 34 14.88 -13.97 4.26
C GLU A 34 13.62 -13.44 4.97
N GLN A 35 13.78 -12.76 6.11
CA GLN A 35 12.62 -12.22 6.86
C GLN A 35 12.00 -11.01 6.14
N GLU A 36 12.79 -10.21 5.47
CA GLU A 36 12.29 -9.11 4.64
C GLU A 36 11.45 -9.61 3.46
N MET A 37 11.87 -10.67 2.79
CA MET A 37 11.08 -11.31 1.73
C MET A 37 9.76 -11.90 2.25
N ARG A 38 9.74 -12.38 3.49
CA ARG A 38 8.52 -12.87 4.16
C ARG A 38 7.58 -11.74 4.60
N GLY A 39 8.01 -10.49 4.49
CA GLY A 39 7.20 -9.32 4.83
C GLY A 39 7.20 -8.97 6.32
N ILE A 40 8.14 -9.46 7.12
CA ILE A 40 8.25 -9.10 8.53
C ILE A 40 8.50 -7.58 8.66
N PRO A 41 7.62 -6.82 9.33
CA PRO A 41 7.68 -5.36 9.31
C PRO A 41 8.83 -4.78 10.14
N ILE A 42 9.21 -5.45 11.21
CA ILE A 42 10.24 -5.01 12.15
C ILE A 42 11.21 -6.16 12.41
N ARG A 43 12.49 -5.83 12.39
CA ARG A 43 13.58 -6.68 12.84
C ARG A 43 14.23 -6.08 14.08
N ILE A 44 14.49 -6.90 15.09
CA ILE A 44 15.26 -6.52 16.27
C ILE A 44 16.60 -7.21 16.17
N GLU A 45 17.66 -6.42 16.23
CA GLU A 45 19.05 -6.86 16.24
C GLU A 45 19.60 -6.70 17.66
N CYS A 46 20.21 -7.75 18.19
CA CYS A 46 20.78 -7.73 19.53
C CYS A 46 22.08 -8.55 19.52
N GLY A 47 23.21 -7.85 19.49
CA GLY A 47 24.52 -8.45 19.54
C GLY A 47 25.12 -8.42 20.98
N PRO A 48 26.30 -9.03 21.22
CA PRO A 48 26.94 -9.05 22.56
C PRO A 48 27.12 -7.65 23.15
N LYS A 49 27.53 -6.67 22.34
CA LYS A 49 27.70 -5.27 22.80
C LYS A 49 26.38 -4.61 23.15
N ASP A 50 25.28 -4.95 22.45
CA ASP A 50 23.96 -4.41 22.76
C ASP A 50 23.47 -4.95 24.09
N ILE A 51 23.74 -6.25 24.38
CA ILE A 51 23.39 -6.88 25.65
C ILE A 51 24.18 -6.23 26.81
N GLU A 52 25.47 -6.00 26.63
CA GLU A 52 26.31 -5.33 27.63
C GLU A 52 25.80 -3.92 27.97
N ASN A 53 25.27 -3.22 26.95
CA ASN A 53 24.75 -1.86 27.11
C ASN A 53 23.25 -1.82 27.50
N GLY A 54 22.59 -2.96 27.67
CA GLY A 54 21.16 -3.04 28.01
C GLY A 54 20.24 -2.49 26.92
N GLN A 55 20.60 -2.62 25.64
CA GLN A 55 19.91 -2.03 24.50
C GLN A 55 19.66 -3.04 23.38
N ALA A 56 18.82 -2.67 22.43
CA ALA A 56 18.62 -3.38 21.17
C ALA A 56 18.46 -2.38 20.01
N VAL A 57 18.68 -2.84 18.78
CA VAL A 57 18.48 -2.05 17.57
C VAL A 57 17.25 -2.56 16.85
N ILE A 58 16.27 -1.69 16.68
CA ILE A 58 15.05 -1.94 15.89
C ILE A 58 15.29 -1.44 14.47
N CYS A 59 15.02 -2.27 13.46
CA CYS A 59 15.09 -1.88 12.05
C CYS A 59 13.73 -2.01 11.39
N ARG A 60 13.23 -0.91 10.79
CA ARG A 60 11.99 -0.91 9.98
C ARG A 60 12.29 -1.51 8.61
N ARG A 61 11.40 -2.37 8.12
CA ARG A 61 11.54 -2.96 6.78
C ARG A 61 11.27 -1.95 5.66
N ASP A 62 10.30 -1.07 5.85
CA ASP A 62 9.79 -0.18 4.81
C ASP A 62 10.69 1.02 4.49
N THR A 63 11.38 1.59 5.51
CA THR A 63 12.28 2.74 5.38
C THR A 63 13.75 2.40 5.59
N ARG A 64 14.05 1.25 6.17
CA ARG A 64 15.39 0.83 6.61
C ARG A 64 15.95 1.67 7.76
N GLU A 65 15.15 2.51 8.37
CA GLU A 65 15.53 3.28 9.55
C GLU A 65 15.82 2.36 10.73
N LYS A 66 16.83 2.74 11.52
CA LYS A 66 17.26 2.02 12.72
C LYS A 66 17.08 2.90 13.95
N TYR A 67 16.58 2.30 15.02
CA TYR A 67 16.37 2.93 16.33
C TYR A 67 17.09 2.11 17.38
N THR A 68 17.97 2.73 18.15
CA THR A 68 18.57 2.10 19.33
C THR A 68 17.73 2.45 20.54
N VAL A 69 17.28 1.45 21.27
CA VAL A 69 16.39 1.61 22.44
C VAL A 69 16.86 0.73 23.59
N THR A 70 16.54 1.12 24.81
CA THR A 70 16.78 0.28 25.99
C THR A 70 15.83 -0.92 26.00
N PHE A 71 16.17 -1.97 26.74
CA PHE A 71 15.28 -3.14 26.85
C PHE A 71 13.95 -2.79 27.51
N ASP A 72 13.93 -1.82 28.42
CA ASP A 72 12.69 -1.39 29.11
C ASP A 72 11.71 -0.69 28.15
N GLU A 73 12.23 0.11 27.22
CA GLU A 73 11.44 0.84 26.22
C GLU A 73 11.09 0.01 24.97
N LEU A 74 11.72 -1.15 24.79
CA LEU A 74 11.65 -1.94 23.56
C LEU A 74 10.22 -2.28 23.13
N VAL A 75 9.41 -2.75 24.05
CA VAL A 75 8.03 -3.19 23.73
C VAL A 75 7.16 -2.03 23.28
N GLU A 76 7.20 -0.93 24.04
CA GLU A 76 6.43 0.28 23.71
C GLU A 76 6.86 0.87 22.37
N LYS A 77 8.19 0.94 22.14
CA LYS A 77 8.74 1.45 20.88
C LYS A 77 8.37 0.60 19.68
N VAL A 78 8.35 -0.72 19.82
CA VAL A 78 7.93 -1.63 18.75
C VAL A 78 6.46 -1.42 18.41
N GLN A 79 5.58 -1.23 19.39
CA GLN A 79 4.15 -0.95 19.17
C GLN A 79 3.97 0.39 18.43
N GLU A 80 4.63 1.46 18.89
CA GLU A 80 4.62 2.77 18.23
C GLU A 80 5.06 2.68 16.77
N ILE A 81 6.18 1.97 16.51
CA ILE A 81 6.72 1.82 15.15
C ILE A 81 5.76 1.04 14.26
N LEU A 82 5.12 -0.03 14.75
CA LEU A 82 4.15 -0.79 13.96
C LEU A 82 2.94 0.07 13.53
N GLU A 83 2.41 0.89 14.43
CA GLU A 83 1.34 1.83 14.09
C GLU A 83 1.80 2.89 13.09
N THR A 84 3.03 3.40 13.27
CA THR A 84 3.62 4.38 12.35
C THR A 84 3.82 3.78 10.96
N ILE A 85 4.35 2.56 10.85
CA ILE A 85 4.49 1.85 9.57
C ILE A 85 3.14 1.77 8.84
N GLN A 86 2.07 1.39 9.55
CA GLN A 86 0.74 1.27 8.96
C GLN A 86 0.23 2.63 8.43
N LYS A 87 0.40 3.70 9.21
CA LYS A 87 0.02 5.07 8.80
C LYS A 87 0.83 5.54 7.60
N ASP A 88 2.14 5.40 7.66
CA ASP A 88 3.05 5.84 6.59
C ASP A 88 2.78 5.10 5.27
N MET A 89 2.54 3.79 5.33
CA MET A 89 2.21 2.99 4.15
C MET A 89 0.88 3.43 3.54
N LEU A 90 -0.14 3.66 4.36
CA LEU A 90 -1.44 4.14 3.91
C LEU A 90 -1.34 5.53 3.27
N GLU A 91 -0.60 6.44 3.92
CA GLU A 91 -0.40 7.80 3.40
C GLU A 91 0.36 7.80 2.06
N ARG A 92 1.42 7.00 1.94
CA ARG A 92 2.14 6.82 0.66
C ARG A 92 1.22 6.28 -0.43
N ALA A 93 0.41 5.27 -0.12
CA ALA A 93 -0.54 4.71 -1.07
C ALA A 93 -1.61 5.73 -1.51
N ARG A 94 -2.12 6.53 -0.57
CA ARG A 94 -3.06 7.62 -0.87
C ARG A 94 -2.42 8.69 -1.76
N LYS A 95 -1.25 9.19 -1.38
CA LYS A 95 -0.50 10.17 -2.19
C LYS A 95 -0.21 9.67 -3.60
N HIS A 96 0.18 8.39 -3.72
CA HIS A 96 0.42 7.77 -5.02
C HIS A 96 -0.86 7.72 -5.85
N ARG A 97 -1.97 7.24 -5.29
CA ARG A 97 -3.28 7.20 -5.96
C ARG A 97 -3.71 8.60 -6.41
N ASP A 98 -3.63 9.57 -5.51
CA ASP A 98 -4.12 10.93 -5.77
C ASP A 98 -3.28 11.64 -6.84
N SER A 99 -1.96 11.46 -6.82
CA SER A 99 -1.05 11.98 -7.86
C SER A 99 -1.21 11.29 -9.22
N HIS A 100 -1.86 10.13 -9.28
CA HIS A 100 -2.16 9.38 -10.50
C HIS A 100 -3.65 9.32 -10.80
N THR A 101 -4.40 10.29 -10.29
CA THR A 101 -5.83 10.47 -10.58
C THR A 101 -6.03 11.84 -11.21
N TYR A 102 -6.44 11.85 -12.46
CA TYR A 102 -6.60 13.05 -13.28
C TYR A 102 -8.08 13.34 -13.52
N VAL A 103 -8.39 14.54 -14.00
CA VAL A 103 -9.72 14.95 -14.43
C VAL A 103 -9.66 15.31 -15.90
N ALA A 104 -10.67 14.90 -16.67
CA ALA A 104 -10.85 15.33 -18.04
C ALA A 104 -12.30 15.74 -18.27
N THR A 105 -12.50 16.89 -18.93
CA THR A 105 -13.81 17.46 -19.22
C THR A 105 -14.17 17.41 -20.69
N ASN A 106 -13.20 17.12 -21.57
CA ASN A 106 -13.41 16.92 -23.00
C ASN A 106 -12.67 15.66 -23.49
N TYR A 107 -13.07 15.19 -24.69
CA TYR A 107 -12.62 13.89 -25.19
C TYR A 107 -11.15 13.87 -25.61
N GLU A 108 -10.61 14.97 -26.13
CA GLU A 108 -9.21 15.02 -26.56
C GLU A 108 -8.27 15.00 -25.31
N GLU A 109 -8.58 15.80 -24.30
CA GLU A 109 -7.86 15.77 -23.02
C GLU A 109 -7.96 14.38 -22.36
N PHE A 110 -9.13 13.75 -22.41
CA PHE A 110 -9.33 12.42 -21.88
C PHE A 110 -8.44 11.40 -22.59
N LYS A 111 -8.42 11.39 -23.92
CA LYS A 111 -7.58 10.48 -24.71
C LYS A 111 -6.09 10.69 -24.44
N ASP A 112 -5.63 11.94 -24.46
CA ASP A 112 -4.23 12.26 -24.18
C ASP A 112 -3.82 11.80 -22.80
N THR A 113 -4.62 12.11 -21.80
CA THR A 113 -4.31 11.77 -20.40
C THR A 113 -4.29 10.25 -20.19
N ILE A 114 -5.30 9.52 -20.68
CA ILE A 114 -5.41 8.06 -20.45
C ILE A 114 -4.32 7.27 -21.16
N VAL A 115 -3.80 7.78 -22.27
CA VAL A 115 -2.74 7.13 -23.04
C VAL A 115 -1.35 7.46 -22.49
N ASN A 116 -1.11 8.71 -22.12
CA ASN A 116 0.23 9.21 -21.81
C ASN A 116 0.56 9.28 -20.31
N LYS A 117 -0.45 9.21 -19.43
CA LYS A 117 -0.25 9.29 -17.99
C LYS A 117 -0.74 8.00 -17.30
N PRO A 118 0.12 7.33 -16.49
CA PRO A 118 -0.31 6.15 -15.75
C PRO A 118 -1.32 6.54 -14.66
N GLY A 119 -2.39 5.75 -14.50
CA GLY A 119 -3.36 5.97 -13.42
C GLY A 119 -4.81 5.94 -13.88
N PHE A 120 -5.61 6.78 -13.25
CA PHE A 120 -7.05 6.89 -13.50
C PHE A 120 -7.42 8.28 -14.00
N VAL A 121 -8.45 8.33 -14.84
CA VAL A 121 -9.07 9.59 -15.25
C VAL A 121 -10.51 9.63 -14.76
N LYS A 122 -10.86 10.67 -14.01
CA LYS A 122 -12.24 10.99 -13.65
C LYS A 122 -12.89 11.78 -14.79
N ALA A 123 -14.02 11.34 -15.28
CA ALA A 123 -14.76 12.03 -16.32
C ALA A 123 -16.26 11.76 -16.19
N MET A 124 -17.08 12.73 -16.66
CA MET A 124 -18.52 12.60 -16.68
C MET A 124 -18.99 11.70 -17.82
N TRP A 125 -19.99 10.86 -17.53
CA TRP A 125 -20.55 9.88 -18.46
C TRP A 125 -22.07 9.94 -18.50
N CYS A 126 -22.64 9.80 -19.70
CA CYS A 126 -24.09 9.81 -19.91
C CYS A 126 -24.82 8.51 -19.50
N GLY A 127 -24.08 7.43 -19.27
CA GLY A 127 -24.62 6.11 -18.96
C GLY A 127 -24.90 5.24 -20.21
N ASP A 128 -24.58 5.72 -21.39
CA ASP A 128 -24.78 4.97 -22.64
C ASP A 128 -23.60 4.03 -22.90
N ARG A 129 -23.90 2.75 -23.11
CA ARG A 129 -22.87 1.72 -23.39
C ARG A 129 -22.10 2.04 -24.67
N ALA A 130 -22.72 2.65 -25.67
CA ALA A 130 -22.04 3.03 -26.91
C ALA A 130 -20.83 3.98 -26.64
N CYS A 131 -20.93 4.85 -25.64
CA CYS A 131 -19.80 5.71 -25.25
C CYS A 131 -18.67 4.91 -24.59
N GLU A 132 -18.99 3.91 -23.78
CA GLU A 132 -17.98 3.03 -23.15
C GLU A 132 -17.27 2.17 -24.21
N ASP A 133 -18.05 1.58 -25.13
CA ASP A 133 -17.51 0.78 -26.23
C ASP A 133 -16.59 1.63 -27.12
N LYS A 134 -16.98 2.87 -27.44
CA LYS A 134 -16.16 3.82 -28.19
C LYS A 134 -14.85 4.17 -27.47
N ILE A 135 -14.91 4.46 -26.17
CA ILE A 135 -13.71 4.75 -25.36
C ILE A 135 -12.77 3.54 -25.35
N LYS A 136 -13.34 2.33 -25.22
CA LYS A 136 -12.56 1.10 -25.25
C LYS A 136 -11.89 0.87 -26.61
N GLU A 137 -12.58 1.15 -27.70
CA GLU A 137 -12.05 1.03 -29.06
C GLU A 137 -10.94 2.05 -29.32
N ASP A 138 -11.17 3.33 -28.98
CA ASP A 138 -10.24 4.41 -29.28
C ASP A 138 -8.96 4.38 -28.44
N VAL A 139 -9.04 4.07 -27.14
CA VAL A 139 -7.91 4.19 -26.18
C VAL A 139 -7.72 2.99 -25.25
N GLN A 140 -8.46 1.91 -25.45
CA GLN A 140 -8.41 0.69 -24.63
C GLN A 140 -8.68 0.93 -23.12
N ALA A 141 -9.38 2.01 -22.81
CA ALA A 141 -9.81 2.30 -21.45
C ALA A 141 -11.21 1.72 -21.18
N THR A 142 -11.43 1.33 -19.93
CA THR A 142 -12.73 0.84 -19.46
C THR A 142 -13.13 1.57 -18.18
N SER A 143 -14.43 1.62 -17.92
CA SER A 143 -14.96 2.08 -16.64
C SER A 143 -14.44 1.18 -15.50
N ARG A 144 -14.03 1.77 -14.39
CA ARG A 144 -13.50 1.05 -13.22
C ARG A 144 -14.46 1.08 -12.05
N CYS A 145 -14.93 2.26 -11.71
CA CYS A 145 -15.96 2.41 -10.70
C CYS A 145 -16.74 3.72 -10.86
N MET A 146 -17.94 3.73 -10.34
CA MET A 146 -18.74 4.91 -10.06
C MET A 146 -18.74 5.08 -8.53
N PRO A 147 -18.08 6.10 -7.96
CA PRO A 147 -18.06 6.29 -6.51
C PRO A 147 -19.47 6.64 -6.00
N PHE A 148 -19.73 6.33 -4.74
CA PHE A 148 -21.00 6.70 -4.11
C PHE A 148 -21.13 8.23 -3.99
N GLU A 149 -20.03 8.90 -3.65
CA GLU A 149 -19.95 10.35 -3.64
C GLU A 149 -19.59 10.83 -5.04
N GLN A 150 -20.52 11.54 -5.67
CA GLN A 150 -20.40 12.02 -7.03
C GLN A 150 -19.88 13.45 -7.08
N GLU A 151 -18.80 13.68 -7.80
CA GLU A 151 -18.29 15.00 -8.11
C GLU A 151 -18.90 15.49 -9.45
N HIS A 152 -19.33 16.74 -9.49
CA HIS A 152 -19.81 17.38 -10.74
C HIS A 152 -18.60 18.02 -11.44
N LEU A 153 -18.09 17.34 -12.46
CA LEU A 153 -16.90 17.78 -13.21
C LEU A 153 -17.27 18.55 -14.49
N SER A 154 -18.45 18.24 -15.08
CA SER A 154 -18.96 18.82 -16.31
C SER A 154 -20.43 18.45 -16.47
N ASP A 155 -21.21 19.27 -17.20
CA ASP A 155 -22.60 18.98 -17.53
C ASP A 155 -22.76 17.90 -18.62
N VAL A 156 -21.68 17.60 -19.34
CA VAL A 156 -21.74 16.77 -20.54
C VAL A 156 -20.81 15.55 -20.43
N CYS A 157 -21.21 14.51 -21.14
CA CYS A 157 -20.43 13.29 -21.29
C CYS A 157 -19.13 13.57 -22.01
N VAL A 158 -18.03 13.13 -21.45
CA VAL A 158 -16.69 13.30 -22.01
C VAL A 158 -16.57 12.77 -23.46
N CYS A 159 -17.32 11.70 -23.80
CA CYS A 159 -17.25 11.05 -25.11
C CYS A 159 -18.18 11.66 -26.15
N CYS A 160 -19.49 11.85 -25.83
CA CYS A 160 -20.49 12.21 -26.82
C CYS A 160 -21.08 13.62 -26.67
N GLY A 161 -20.72 14.36 -25.61
CA GLY A 161 -21.25 15.69 -25.36
C GLY A 161 -22.73 15.78 -24.93
N LYS A 162 -23.42 14.64 -24.78
CA LYS A 162 -24.78 14.60 -24.24
C LYS A 162 -24.79 14.90 -22.75
N PRO A 163 -25.90 15.37 -22.15
CA PRO A 163 -26.00 15.59 -20.72
C PRO A 163 -25.56 14.37 -19.92
N ALA A 164 -24.74 14.58 -18.92
CA ALA A 164 -24.22 13.53 -18.07
C ALA A 164 -24.42 13.85 -16.58
N LYS A 165 -24.75 12.82 -15.78
CA LYS A 165 -25.01 12.94 -14.34
C LYS A 165 -24.14 12.01 -13.50
N LYS A 166 -23.28 11.21 -14.15
CA LYS A 166 -22.46 10.22 -13.46
C LYS A 166 -20.98 10.50 -13.70
N MET A 167 -20.23 10.67 -12.62
CA MET A 167 -18.79 10.69 -12.65
C MET A 167 -18.25 9.26 -12.53
N VAL A 168 -17.33 8.90 -13.40
CA VAL A 168 -16.76 7.56 -13.51
C VAL A 168 -15.23 7.65 -13.50
N TYR A 169 -14.60 6.70 -12.82
CA TYR A 169 -13.17 6.47 -12.95
C TYR A 169 -12.91 5.55 -14.14
N TRP A 170 -12.07 6.03 -15.03
CA TRP A 170 -11.62 5.30 -16.21
C TRP A 170 -10.16 4.88 -16.04
N GLY A 171 -9.80 3.75 -16.60
CA GLY A 171 -8.44 3.27 -16.57
C GLY A 171 -8.14 2.32 -17.72
N ARG A 172 -6.90 2.38 -18.22
CA ARG A 172 -6.39 1.43 -19.20
C ARG A 172 -5.92 0.17 -18.51
N ALA A 173 -6.23 -1.02 -19.07
CA ALA A 173 -5.62 -2.27 -18.65
C ALA A 173 -4.26 -2.44 -19.35
N TYR A 174 -3.36 -3.18 -18.70
CA TYR A 174 -2.06 -3.54 -19.29
C TYR A 174 -2.24 -4.50 -20.45
#